data_b47a6ffd34cd166c68b16d23966ebcd5
#
_entry.id   b47a6ffd34cd166c68b16d23966ebcd5
#
_cell.length_a   1.000
_cell.length_b   1.000
_cell.length_c   1.000
_cell.angle_alpha   90.00
_cell.angle_beta   90.00
_cell.angle_gamma   90.00
#
_symmetry.space_group_name_H-M   'P 1'
#
loop_
_entity.id
_entity.type
_entity.pdbx_description
1 polymer ?
#
loop_
_entity_poly.entity_id
_entity_poly.type
_entity_poly.pdbx_seq_one_letter_code
_entity_poly.pdbx_strand_id
1 'polypeptide(L)'
;MRITELLTKDTIAMDLSSSDKNGVIDELVHQLDKAGKLSDVPSFKEAIHNRESQSTTGIGEGIAIPHAKVSAVKSPAIAFGKSKAGVDYQSLDMQPAHLFFMIAAPEGGAQTHLDALAKLSGILMDENVREKLINASSPEEVLQIIDAADDEATKEEEAEANENSTVSTDNSNQDN
;
A
#
# COMPACT_ATOMS: atom_id res chain seq x y z
N MET A 1 -6.76 3.51 11.79
CA MET A 1 -6.90 2.50 10.72
C MET A 1 -5.69 1.57 10.71
N ARG A 2 -5.90 0.28 10.62
CA ARG A 2 -4.84 -0.72 10.45
C ARG A 2 -4.84 -1.20 8.99
N ILE A 3 -3.67 -1.44 8.45
CA ILE A 3 -3.53 -1.92 7.05
C ILE A 3 -4.27 -3.25 6.85
N THR A 4 -4.23 -4.14 7.84
CA THR A 4 -4.91 -5.45 7.74
C THR A 4 -6.43 -5.39 7.84
N GLU A 5 -7.01 -4.24 8.08
CA GLU A 5 -8.44 -4.03 7.88
C GLU A 5 -8.80 -3.97 6.38
N LEU A 6 -7.84 -3.56 5.55
CA LEU A 6 -8.02 -3.40 4.10
C LEU A 6 -7.35 -4.50 3.30
N LEU A 7 -6.22 -5.01 3.78
CA LEU A 7 -5.46 -6.11 3.18
C LEU A 7 -5.83 -7.41 3.87
N THR A 8 -6.44 -8.33 3.12
CA THR A 8 -6.92 -9.62 3.64
C THR A 8 -6.37 -10.76 2.79
N LYS A 9 -6.56 -12.01 3.23
CA LYS A 9 -6.11 -13.20 2.48
C LYS A 9 -6.65 -13.21 1.06
N ASP A 10 -7.90 -12.79 0.87
CA ASP A 10 -8.60 -12.78 -0.43
C ASP A 10 -7.98 -11.80 -1.42
N THR A 11 -7.23 -10.82 -0.94
CA THR A 11 -6.63 -9.79 -1.79
C THR A 11 -5.11 -9.93 -1.92
N ILE A 12 -4.56 -11.11 -1.56
CA ILE A 12 -3.13 -11.38 -1.65
C ILE A 12 -2.83 -12.37 -2.78
N ALA A 13 -1.97 -11.98 -3.72
CA ALA A 13 -1.46 -12.82 -4.80
C ALA A 13 0.04 -13.06 -4.57
N MET A 14 0.38 -14.28 -4.11
CA MET A 14 1.77 -14.62 -3.75
C MET A 14 2.70 -14.75 -4.95
N ASP A 15 2.16 -15.14 -6.11
CA ASP A 15 2.93 -15.35 -7.32
C ASP A 15 2.27 -14.67 -8.51
N LEU A 16 2.70 -13.45 -8.82
CA LEU A 16 2.24 -12.77 -10.03
C LEU A 16 2.87 -13.44 -11.26
N SER A 17 2.07 -13.68 -12.28
CA SER A 17 2.52 -14.35 -13.50
C SER A 17 2.98 -13.37 -14.58
N SER A 18 2.54 -12.12 -14.51
CA SER A 18 2.85 -11.11 -15.52
C SER A 18 4.27 -10.57 -15.38
N SER A 19 4.90 -10.25 -16.49
CA SER A 19 6.25 -9.70 -16.55
C SER A 19 6.29 -8.21 -16.89
N ASP A 20 5.12 -7.59 -17.15
CA ASP A 20 5.05 -6.17 -17.48
C ASP A 20 4.06 -5.43 -16.56
N LYS A 21 4.16 -4.10 -16.58
CA LYS A 21 3.36 -3.20 -15.74
C LYS A 21 1.86 -3.39 -15.93
N ASN A 22 1.39 -3.42 -17.17
CA ASN A 22 -0.03 -3.54 -17.46
C ASN A 22 -0.59 -4.89 -17.00
N GLY A 23 0.17 -5.95 -17.20
CA GLY A 23 -0.22 -7.28 -16.75
C GLY A 23 -0.33 -7.39 -15.24
N VAL A 24 0.59 -6.79 -14.49
CA VAL A 24 0.53 -6.76 -13.03
C VAL A 24 -0.69 -5.97 -12.56
N ILE A 25 -0.97 -4.83 -13.16
CA ILE A 25 -2.16 -4.04 -12.83
C ILE A 25 -3.42 -4.89 -13.08
N ASP A 26 -3.50 -5.59 -14.20
CA ASP A 26 -4.64 -6.47 -14.51
C ASP A 26 -4.82 -7.58 -13.47
N GLU A 27 -3.74 -8.22 -13.05
CA GLU A 27 -3.81 -9.28 -12.03
C GLU A 27 -4.31 -8.75 -10.68
N LEU A 28 -3.83 -7.58 -10.26
CA LEU A 28 -4.24 -6.97 -8.99
C LEU A 28 -5.69 -6.49 -9.04
N VAL A 29 -6.12 -5.91 -10.15
CA VAL A 29 -7.54 -5.52 -10.36
C VAL A 29 -8.43 -6.76 -10.29
N HIS A 30 -8.03 -7.85 -10.95
CA HIS A 30 -8.76 -9.11 -10.90
C HIS A 30 -8.86 -9.65 -9.46
N GLN A 31 -7.80 -9.54 -8.68
CA GLN A 31 -7.79 -9.97 -7.28
C GLN A 31 -8.82 -9.18 -6.44
N LEU A 32 -8.90 -7.86 -6.63
CA LEU A 32 -9.89 -7.02 -5.96
C LEU A 32 -11.34 -7.34 -6.41
N ASP A 33 -11.52 -7.57 -7.69
CA ASP A 33 -12.84 -7.94 -8.23
C ASP A 33 -13.32 -9.28 -7.67
N LYS A 34 -12.45 -10.26 -7.64
CA LYS A 34 -12.73 -11.59 -7.11
C LYS A 34 -13.08 -11.53 -5.61
N ALA A 35 -12.51 -10.60 -4.87
CA ALA A 35 -12.81 -10.37 -3.46
C ALA A 35 -14.09 -9.53 -3.25
N GLY A 36 -14.77 -9.13 -4.32
CA GLY A 36 -16.03 -8.40 -4.24
C GLY A 36 -15.88 -6.91 -3.91
N LYS A 37 -14.72 -6.33 -4.17
CA LYS A 37 -14.42 -4.93 -3.79
C LYS A 37 -14.80 -3.92 -4.86
N LEU A 38 -15.07 -4.36 -6.08
CA LEU A 38 -15.32 -3.47 -7.21
C LEU A 38 -16.75 -3.65 -7.74
N SER A 39 -17.38 -2.54 -8.15
CA SER A 39 -18.68 -2.56 -8.83
C SER A 39 -18.55 -2.40 -10.34
N ASP A 40 -17.43 -1.86 -10.82
CA ASP A 40 -17.18 -1.60 -12.25
C ASP A 40 -15.68 -1.75 -12.51
N VAL A 41 -15.30 -2.95 -12.95
CA VAL A 41 -13.88 -3.29 -13.20
C VAL A 41 -13.25 -2.38 -14.26
N PRO A 42 -13.87 -2.17 -15.44
CA PRO A 42 -13.27 -1.27 -16.43
C PRO A 42 -13.04 0.15 -15.93
N SER A 43 -13.98 0.72 -15.17
CA SER A 43 -13.85 2.07 -14.62
C SER A 43 -12.72 2.16 -13.60
N PHE A 44 -12.58 1.17 -12.73
CA PHE A 44 -11.49 1.13 -11.75
C PHE A 44 -10.14 1.01 -12.45
N LYS A 45 -10.03 0.10 -13.41
CA LYS A 45 -8.81 -0.11 -14.18
C LYS A 45 -8.40 1.15 -14.93
N GLU A 46 -9.36 1.84 -15.55
CA GLU A 46 -9.12 3.12 -16.23
C GLU A 46 -8.56 4.17 -15.26
N ALA A 47 -9.13 4.26 -14.05
CA ALA A 47 -8.65 5.20 -13.03
C ALA A 47 -7.22 4.90 -12.60
N ILE A 48 -6.85 3.63 -12.46
CA ILE A 48 -5.47 3.22 -12.17
C ILE A 48 -4.54 3.68 -13.30
N HIS A 49 -4.89 3.40 -14.56
CA HIS A 49 -4.06 3.79 -15.70
C HIS A 49 -3.96 5.32 -15.85
N ASN A 50 -5.02 6.05 -15.57
CA ASN A 50 -5.00 7.52 -15.58
C ASN A 50 -4.04 8.06 -14.53
N ARG A 51 -4.04 7.47 -13.32
CA ARG A 51 -3.09 7.86 -12.28
C ARG A 51 -1.64 7.55 -12.70
N GLU A 52 -1.39 6.37 -13.25
CA GLU A 52 -0.06 5.98 -13.72
C GLU A 52 0.44 6.87 -14.84
N SER A 53 -0.46 7.38 -15.71
CA SER A 53 -0.08 8.27 -16.82
C SER A 53 0.41 9.65 -16.37
N GLN A 54 0.04 10.09 -15.17
CA GLN A 54 0.52 11.35 -14.59
C GLN A 54 1.98 11.24 -14.13
N SER A 55 2.29 10.16 -13.42
CA SER A 55 3.64 9.77 -13.02
C SER A 55 3.56 8.35 -12.48
N THR A 56 4.65 7.60 -12.60
CA THR A 56 4.67 6.22 -12.13
C THR A 56 4.48 6.14 -10.61
N THR A 57 3.78 5.11 -10.14
CA THR A 57 3.71 4.78 -8.73
C THR A 57 4.74 3.74 -8.30
N GLY A 58 5.66 3.38 -9.19
CA GLY A 58 6.87 2.64 -8.84
C GLY A 58 7.83 3.56 -8.10
N ILE A 59 7.80 3.52 -6.77
CA ILE A 59 8.51 4.49 -5.93
C ILE A 59 10.00 4.18 -5.74
N GLY A 60 10.45 3.05 -6.27
CA GLY A 60 11.81 2.58 -6.07
C GLY A 60 11.89 1.55 -4.97
N GLU A 61 13.09 1.05 -4.69
CA GLU A 61 13.36 0.01 -3.68
C GLU A 61 12.56 -1.28 -3.92
N GLY A 62 12.22 -1.55 -5.17
CA GLY A 62 11.45 -2.73 -5.55
C GLY A 62 9.96 -2.65 -5.26
N ILE A 63 9.41 -1.47 -4.97
CA ILE A 63 8.02 -1.28 -4.56
C ILE A 63 7.23 -0.45 -5.56
N ALA A 64 5.97 -0.83 -5.81
CA ALA A 64 5.01 0.00 -6.51
C ALA A 64 3.69 0.04 -5.71
N ILE A 65 3.06 1.22 -5.69
CA ILE A 65 1.80 1.43 -4.97
C ILE A 65 0.76 2.05 -5.92
N PRO A 66 0.25 1.28 -6.90
CA PRO A 66 -0.85 1.76 -7.73
C PRO A 66 -2.08 2.03 -6.86
N HIS A 67 -2.80 3.12 -7.15
CA HIS A 67 -3.94 3.50 -6.33
C HIS A 67 -4.94 4.32 -7.11
N ALA A 68 -6.21 4.24 -6.72
CA ALA A 68 -7.29 5.07 -7.26
C ALA A 68 -8.42 5.23 -6.26
N LYS A 69 -9.07 6.38 -6.32
CA LYS A 69 -10.26 6.70 -5.54
C LYS A 69 -11.38 7.04 -6.52
N VAL A 70 -12.33 6.12 -6.65
CA VAL A 70 -13.43 6.24 -7.63
C VAL A 70 -14.70 5.53 -7.13
N SER A 71 -15.84 5.91 -7.68
CA SER A 71 -17.13 5.31 -7.34
C SER A 71 -17.25 3.82 -7.71
N ALA A 72 -16.38 3.34 -8.59
CA ALA A 72 -16.31 1.91 -8.97
C ALA A 72 -15.84 1.00 -7.83
N VAL A 73 -15.35 1.55 -6.71
CA VAL A 73 -14.93 0.80 -5.54
C VAL A 73 -16.10 0.72 -4.56
N LYS A 74 -16.53 -0.50 -4.22
CA LYS A 74 -17.63 -0.73 -3.27
C LYS A 74 -17.21 -0.47 -1.83
N SER A 75 -16.02 -0.95 -1.45
CA SER A 75 -15.47 -0.80 -0.12
C SER A 75 -13.94 -0.67 -0.20
N PRO A 76 -13.34 0.10 0.74
CA PRO A 76 -11.88 0.26 0.71
C PRO A 76 -11.17 -1.09 0.81
N ALA A 77 -10.11 -1.26 0.03
CA ALA A 77 -9.32 -2.49 0.03
C ALA A 77 -7.90 -2.23 -0.46
N ILE A 78 -7.00 -3.10 -0.06
CA ILE A 78 -5.63 -3.14 -0.55
C ILE A 78 -5.39 -4.54 -1.11
N ALA A 79 -4.88 -4.63 -2.34
CA ALA A 79 -4.40 -5.88 -2.90
C ALA A 79 -2.87 -5.91 -2.82
N PHE A 80 -2.31 -7.06 -2.50
CA PHE A 80 -0.88 -7.30 -2.51
C PHE A 80 -0.53 -8.30 -3.60
N GLY A 81 0.57 -8.04 -4.31
CA GLY A 81 1.14 -8.98 -5.25
C GLY A 81 2.65 -9.03 -5.13
N LYS A 82 3.23 -10.18 -5.40
CA LYS A 82 4.68 -10.39 -5.36
C LYS A 82 5.15 -11.01 -6.66
N SER A 83 6.25 -10.46 -7.22
CA SER A 83 6.94 -11.02 -8.38
C SER A 83 8.39 -11.32 -8.02
N LYS A 84 8.78 -12.60 -8.05
CA LYS A 84 10.16 -13.01 -7.78
C LYS A 84 11.12 -12.54 -8.88
N ALA A 85 10.68 -12.65 -10.12
CA ALA A 85 11.49 -12.28 -11.28
C ALA A 85 11.71 -10.76 -11.40
N GLY A 86 10.78 -9.97 -10.86
CA GLY A 86 10.78 -8.53 -11.02
C GLY A 86 10.07 -8.08 -12.27
N VAL A 87 9.51 -6.91 -12.23
CA VAL A 87 8.71 -6.31 -13.32
C VAL A 87 9.27 -4.92 -13.63
N ASP A 88 9.42 -4.61 -14.90
CA ASP A 88 9.70 -3.23 -15.32
C ASP A 88 8.42 -2.41 -15.14
N TYR A 89 8.34 -1.73 -14.01
CA TYR A 89 7.18 -0.88 -13.65
C TYR A 89 7.41 0.58 -14.02
N GLN A 90 8.51 0.87 -14.73
CA GLN A 90 8.93 2.24 -15.00
C GLN A 90 9.16 3.02 -13.69
N SER A 91 9.77 2.34 -12.71
CA SER A 91 10.01 2.90 -11.38
C SER A 91 10.94 4.10 -11.41
N LEU A 92 10.80 4.97 -10.42
CA LEU A 92 11.59 6.20 -10.31
C LEU A 92 13.09 5.95 -10.25
N ASP A 93 13.52 4.82 -9.67
CA ASP A 93 14.93 4.42 -9.59
C ASP A 93 15.39 3.59 -10.78
N MET A 94 14.55 3.35 -11.77
CA MET A 94 14.81 2.56 -12.97
C MET A 94 15.16 1.10 -12.68
N GLN A 95 14.82 0.59 -11.49
CA GLN A 95 15.03 -0.80 -11.08
C GLN A 95 13.71 -1.58 -11.13
N PRO A 96 13.77 -2.94 -11.24
CA PRO A 96 12.55 -3.75 -11.24
C PRO A 96 11.78 -3.63 -9.93
N ALA A 97 10.45 -3.75 -10.02
CA ALA A 97 9.58 -3.84 -8.85
C ALA A 97 9.23 -5.31 -8.57
N HIS A 98 9.18 -5.67 -7.31
CA HIS A 98 8.89 -7.02 -6.83
C HIS A 98 7.69 -7.08 -5.90
N LEU A 99 7.39 -5.99 -5.21
CA LEU A 99 6.31 -5.87 -4.23
C LEU A 99 5.32 -4.82 -4.69
N PHE A 100 4.05 -5.20 -4.77
CA PHE A 100 2.98 -4.35 -5.29
C PHE A 100 1.85 -4.26 -4.29
N PHE A 101 1.43 -3.02 -3.98
CA PHE A 101 0.28 -2.75 -3.11
C PHE A 101 -0.68 -1.85 -3.88
N MET A 102 -1.84 -2.38 -4.27
CA MET A 102 -2.86 -1.61 -4.97
C MET A 102 -3.92 -1.14 -3.97
N ILE A 103 -4.07 0.17 -3.84
CA ILE A 103 -5.06 0.77 -2.93
C ILE A 103 -6.30 1.18 -3.72
N ALA A 104 -7.45 0.63 -3.31
CA ALA A 104 -8.75 0.97 -3.89
C ALA A 104 -9.58 1.68 -2.83
N ALA A 105 -10.06 2.88 -3.14
CA ALA A 105 -10.91 3.65 -2.24
C ALA A 105 -12.17 4.13 -2.96
N PRO A 106 -13.36 4.12 -2.30
CA PRO A 106 -14.56 4.69 -2.87
C PRO A 106 -14.44 6.22 -2.92
N GLU A 107 -15.30 6.85 -3.71
CA GLU A 107 -15.23 8.30 -3.95
C GLU A 107 -15.33 9.13 -2.67
N GLY A 108 -16.13 8.68 -1.68
CA GLY A 108 -16.23 9.33 -0.38
C GLY A 108 -15.12 8.96 0.61
N GLY A 109 -14.14 8.14 0.22
CA GLY A 109 -13.11 7.59 1.10
C GLY A 109 -11.77 8.31 1.05
N ALA A 110 -11.74 9.61 0.85
CA ALA A 110 -10.49 10.38 0.69
C ALA A 110 -9.54 10.22 1.87
N GLN A 111 -10.04 10.26 3.11
CA GLN A 111 -9.19 10.15 4.31
C GLN A 111 -8.59 8.75 4.43
N THR A 112 -9.39 7.70 4.24
CA THR A 112 -8.90 6.31 4.26
C THR A 112 -7.83 6.09 3.19
N HIS A 113 -8.01 6.64 2.00
CA HIS A 113 -7.06 6.55 0.90
C HIS A 113 -5.71 7.18 1.27
N LEU A 114 -5.75 8.41 1.81
CA LEU A 114 -4.54 9.13 2.22
C LEU A 114 -3.84 8.42 3.39
N ASP A 115 -4.59 7.94 4.38
CA ASP A 115 -4.03 7.23 5.54
C ASP A 115 -3.36 5.92 5.12
N ALA A 116 -4.00 5.15 4.25
CA ALA A 116 -3.45 3.90 3.74
C ALA A 116 -2.16 4.14 2.96
N LEU A 117 -2.14 5.13 2.07
CA LEU A 117 -0.97 5.46 1.28
C LEU A 117 0.19 5.92 2.16
N ALA A 118 -0.07 6.80 3.12
CA ALA A 118 0.95 7.30 4.05
C ALA A 118 1.54 6.19 4.91
N LYS A 119 0.69 5.34 5.49
CA LYS A 119 1.13 4.21 6.32
C LYS A 119 1.96 3.21 5.53
N LEU A 120 1.49 2.78 4.38
CA LEU A 120 2.22 1.84 3.53
C LEU A 120 3.57 2.41 3.11
N SER A 121 3.61 3.66 2.67
CA SER A 121 4.85 4.31 2.28
C SER A 121 5.87 4.31 3.41
N GLY A 122 5.42 4.63 4.63
CA GLY A 122 6.28 4.64 5.82
C GLY A 122 6.79 3.25 6.21
N ILE A 123 5.90 2.27 6.26
CA ILE A 123 6.23 0.88 6.60
C ILE A 123 7.23 0.30 5.60
N LEU A 124 7.04 0.55 4.32
CA LEU A 124 7.84 -0.03 3.26
C LEU A 124 9.19 0.67 3.04
N MET A 125 9.47 1.76 3.74
CA MET A 125 10.81 2.35 3.79
C MET A 125 11.79 1.50 4.59
N ASP A 126 11.30 0.62 5.46
CA ASP A 126 12.13 -0.28 6.25
C ASP A 126 12.59 -1.45 5.39
N GLU A 127 13.91 -1.56 5.17
CA GLU A 127 14.51 -2.65 4.40
C GLU A 127 14.19 -4.02 4.97
N ASN A 128 14.14 -4.15 6.29
CA ASN A 128 13.81 -5.42 6.95
C ASN A 128 12.40 -5.89 6.62
N VAL A 129 11.44 -4.96 6.55
CA VAL A 129 10.06 -5.27 6.16
C VAL A 129 10.03 -5.75 4.71
N ARG A 130 10.72 -5.05 3.81
CA ARG A 130 10.79 -5.45 2.39
C ARG A 130 11.38 -6.84 2.22
N GLU A 131 12.48 -7.15 2.90
CA GLU A 131 13.12 -8.47 2.84
C GLU A 131 12.19 -9.57 3.34
N LYS A 132 11.50 -9.34 4.45
CA LYS A 132 10.54 -10.30 5.00
C LYS A 132 9.39 -10.56 4.03
N LEU A 133 8.88 -9.53 3.37
CA LEU A 133 7.80 -9.67 2.38
C LEU A 133 8.25 -10.46 1.16
N ILE A 134 9.47 -10.19 0.67
CA ILE A 134 10.03 -10.92 -0.47
C ILE A 134 10.18 -12.41 -0.13
N ASN A 135 10.56 -12.73 1.10
CA ASN A 135 10.79 -14.10 1.55
C ASN A 135 9.54 -14.79 2.13
N ALA A 136 8.42 -14.06 2.24
CA ALA A 136 7.18 -14.63 2.76
C ALA A 136 6.66 -15.75 1.86
N SER A 137 6.19 -16.84 2.45
CA SER A 137 5.75 -18.03 1.73
C SER A 137 4.24 -18.25 1.74
N SER A 138 3.47 -17.44 2.47
CA SER A 138 2.02 -17.57 2.58
C SER A 138 1.34 -16.23 2.79
N PRO A 139 0.04 -16.11 2.45
CA PRO A 139 -0.73 -14.90 2.75
C PRO A 139 -0.76 -14.57 4.23
N GLU A 140 -0.84 -15.58 5.09
CA GLU A 140 -0.83 -15.40 6.55
C GLU A 140 0.46 -14.72 7.02
N GLU A 141 1.59 -15.15 6.46
CA GLU A 141 2.89 -14.57 6.78
C GLU A 141 2.98 -13.11 6.35
N VAL A 142 2.46 -12.77 5.17
CA VAL A 142 2.38 -11.38 4.68
C VAL A 142 1.58 -10.53 5.67
N LEU A 143 0.42 -11.01 6.10
CA LEU A 143 -0.43 -10.28 7.05
C LEU A 143 0.26 -10.08 8.40
N GLN A 144 0.99 -11.08 8.90
CA GLN A 144 1.75 -10.98 10.14
C GLN A 144 2.86 -9.94 10.04
N ILE A 145 3.60 -9.92 8.94
CA ILE A 145 4.68 -8.96 8.70
C ILE A 145 4.13 -7.53 8.67
N ILE A 146 3.07 -7.31 7.92
CA ILE A 146 2.44 -5.98 7.81
C ILE A 146 1.87 -5.54 9.15
N ASP A 147 1.21 -6.43 9.87
CA ASP A 147 0.59 -6.12 11.16
C ASP A 147 1.63 -5.73 12.20
N ALA A 148 2.74 -6.46 12.27
CA ALA A 148 3.85 -6.14 13.16
C ALA A 148 4.48 -4.79 12.83
N ALA A 149 4.65 -4.48 11.53
CA ALA A 149 5.20 -3.20 11.09
C ALA A 149 4.24 -2.04 11.40
N ASP A 150 2.93 -2.27 11.26
CA ASP A 150 1.90 -1.28 11.60
C ASP A 150 1.89 -0.99 13.10
N ASP A 151 2.07 -1.99 13.96
CA ASP A 151 2.20 -1.81 15.41
C ASP A 151 3.41 -0.94 15.77
N GLU A 152 4.56 -1.20 15.15
CA GLU A 152 5.78 -0.40 15.39
C GLU A 152 5.59 1.05 14.94
N ALA A 153 5.00 1.29 13.78
CA ALA A 153 4.73 2.62 13.27
C ALA A 153 3.79 3.40 14.20
N THR A 154 2.76 2.74 14.74
CA THR A 154 1.81 3.35 15.69
C THR A 154 2.51 3.74 16.99
N LYS A 155 3.39 2.88 17.52
CA LYS A 155 4.16 3.18 18.73
C LYS A 155 5.10 4.37 18.55
N GLU A 156 5.75 4.47 17.39
CA GLU A 156 6.62 5.61 17.06
C GLU A 156 5.83 6.92 16.99
N GLU A 157 4.66 6.91 16.37
CA GLU A 157 3.76 8.08 16.28
C GLU A 157 3.31 8.54 17.68
N GLU A 158 2.93 7.61 18.55
CA GLU A 158 2.52 7.89 19.92
C GLU A 158 3.67 8.48 20.74
N ALA A 159 4.88 7.96 20.59
CA ALA A 159 6.07 8.47 21.27
C ALA A 159 6.40 9.89 20.84
N GLU A 160 6.36 10.19 19.54
CA GLU A 160 6.57 11.53 18.98
C GLU A 160 5.52 12.53 19.46
N ALA A 161 4.25 12.12 19.50
CA ALA A 161 3.15 12.95 20.00
C ALA A 161 3.35 13.30 21.48
N ASN A 162 3.81 12.35 22.30
CA ASN A 162 4.09 12.56 23.71
C ASN A 162 5.27 13.50 23.93
N GLU A 163 6.35 13.38 23.15
CA GLU A 163 7.51 14.27 23.20
C GLU A 163 7.12 15.70 22.83
N ASN A 164 6.36 15.87 21.76
CA ASN A 164 5.90 17.20 21.33
C ASN A 164 4.95 17.83 22.35
N SER A 165 4.11 17.06 23.00
CA SER A 165 3.22 17.53 24.06
C SER A 165 4.01 18.00 25.28
N THR A 166 5.08 17.29 25.67
CA THR A 166 5.96 17.64 26.81
C THR A 166 6.76 18.91 26.51
N VAL A 167 7.30 19.05 25.30
CA VAL A 167 8.05 20.24 24.88
C VAL A 167 7.13 21.47 24.85
N SER A 168 5.92 21.34 24.38
CA SER A 168 4.93 22.41 24.36
C SER A 168 4.54 22.88 25.77
N THR A 169 4.47 21.99 26.74
CA THR A 169 4.16 22.29 28.14
C THR A 169 5.34 23.02 28.83
N ASP A 170 6.58 22.62 28.55
CA ASP A 170 7.77 23.26 29.11
C ASP A 170 7.93 24.70 28.60
N ASN A 171 7.64 24.97 27.34
CA ASN A 171 7.70 26.31 26.77
C ASN A 171 6.66 27.26 27.34
N SER A 172 5.51 26.77 27.77
CA SER A 172 4.47 27.62 28.40
C SER A 172 4.83 28.05 29.82
N ASN A 173 5.73 27.33 30.49
CA ASN A 173 6.19 27.67 31.85
C ASN A 173 7.36 28.66 31.87
N GLN A 174 7.99 29.00 30.75
CA GLN A 174 9.10 29.94 30.67
C GLN A 174 8.68 31.40 30.42
N ASP A 175 7.42 31.64 30.07
CA ASP A 175 6.87 32.98 29.77
C ASP A 175 6.30 33.70 31.00
N ASN A 176 6.50 33.20 32.21
CA ASN A 176 6.18 33.85 33.47
C ASN A 176 7.45 34.31 34.15
#